data_6f97bb24b598f8ef3c717d1434b4c374
#
_entry.id   6f97bb24b598f8ef3c717d1434b4c374
#
_cell.length_a   1.000
_cell.length_b   1.000
_cell.length_c   1.000
_cell.angle_alpha   90.00
_cell.angle_beta   90.00
_cell.angle_gamma   90.00
#
_symmetry.space_group_name_H-M   'P 1'
#
loop_
_entity.id
_entity.type
_entity.pdbx_description
1 polymer ?
#
loop_
_entity_poly.entity_id
_entity_poly.type
_entity_poly.pdbx_seq_one_letter_code
_entity_poly.pdbx_strand_id
1 'polypeptide(L)'
;GTSTDVAHFNKKIERSFENDIIGIRIQIPMLEINTIASGGGSLLTHETGRLVVSEQSAGSFPGPACYNLGGPLTVTDANLILGKISNKNFPKVFGHKGKSSLNKKITVKKFQELKEDLKLSMSIEEIADGYINIAIEKMTQAIKKISVNKGHNLDNYAIASFGGAGGQHACLLAENLGINKILIHPLGSFLSAYGIGFSSIKYTEQKSILCELNDHSYKRLNNEIRLSENKNLLKIGNNDYRSNISVYIKYQDSEMPISIEYSNINIMKDICCIVGTRPNL
;
A
#
# COMPACT_ATOMS: atom_id res chain seq x y z
N GLY A 1 -9.78 -9.76 -1.84
CA GLY A 1 -8.38 -9.69 -1.42
C GLY A 1 -8.20 -9.92 0.06
N THR A 2 -6.99 -10.30 0.48
CA THR A 2 -6.65 -10.58 1.88
C THR A 2 -6.03 -9.37 2.58
N SER A 3 -5.56 -8.40 1.81
CA SER A 3 -4.84 -7.23 2.32
C SER A 3 -5.21 -5.96 1.55
N THR A 4 -4.86 -4.84 2.13
CA THR A 4 -4.91 -3.52 1.49
C THR A 4 -3.50 -2.95 1.51
N ASP A 5 -3.01 -2.59 0.33
CA ASP A 5 -1.72 -1.94 0.13
C ASP A 5 -1.94 -0.45 -0.10
N VAL A 6 -1.19 0.37 0.61
CA VAL A 6 -1.28 1.82 0.53
C VAL A 6 0.10 2.38 0.20
N ALA A 7 0.17 3.24 -0.81
CA ALA A 7 1.36 3.96 -1.19
C ALA A 7 1.05 5.44 -1.38
N HIS A 8 1.97 6.30 -0.99
CA HIS A 8 1.91 7.74 -1.24
C HIS A 8 2.66 8.09 -2.53
N PHE A 9 2.07 8.97 -3.34
CA PHE A 9 2.65 9.44 -4.59
C PHE A 9 2.57 10.96 -4.69
N ASN A 10 3.71 11.60 -4.75
CA ASN A 10 3.84 13.02 -5.07
C ASN A 10 4.93 13.19 -6.13
N LYS A 11 4.53 13.12 -7.41
CA LYS A 11 5.41 13.10 -8.61
C LYS A 11 6.34 11.90 -8.69
N LYS A 12 6.74 11.31 -7.56
CA LYS A 12 7.53 10.07 -7.45
C LYS A 12 7.00 9.19 -6.31
N ILE A 13 7.20 7.88 -6.41
CA ILE A 13 6.90 6.96 -5.31
C ILE A 13 8.01 7.07 -4.28
N GLU A 14 7.63 7.21 -3.03
CA GLU A 14 8.56 7.30 -1.91
C GLU A 14 9.30 5.97 -1.68
N ARG A 15 10.51 6.06 -1.14
CA ARG A 15 11.33 4.92 -0.78
C ARG A 15 11.74 5.01 0.68
N SER A 16 11.67 3.89 1.37
CA SER A 16 12.25 3.71 2.69
C SER A 16 13.62 3.04 2.57
N PHE A 17 14.59 3.48 3.37
CA PHE A 17 15.92 2.87 3.46
C PHE A 17 16.05 1.93 4.64
N GLU A 18 15.18 2.08 5.62
CA GLU A 18 15.10 1.23 6.78
C GLU A 18 13.76 0.53 6.80
N ASN A 19 13.81 -0.77 6.72
CA ASN A 19 12.63 -1.61 6.77
C ASN A 19 12.82 -2.64 7.85
N ASP A 20 11.82 -2.77 8.71
CA ASP A 20 11.73 -3.88 9.65
C ASP A 20 10.89 -4.99 9.00
N ILE A 21 11.51 -6.14 8.79
CA ILE A 21 10.82 -7.30 8.26
C ILE A 21 10.93 -8.40 9.32
N ILE A 22 9.82 -8.65 10.01
CA ILE A 22 9.71 -9.68 11.06
C ILE A 22 10.76 -9.47 12.16
N GLY A 23 10.96 -8.22 12.62
CA GLY A 23 11.93 -7.87 13.65
C GLY A 23 13.39 -7.82 13.18
N ILE A 24 13.63 -7.98 11.88
CA ILE A 24 14.97 -7.85 11.29
C ILE A 24 15.05 -6.49 10.58
N ARG A 25 15.94 -5.63 11.05
CA ARG A 25 16.22 -4.33 10.42
C ARG A 25 17.03 -4.52 9.15
N ILE A 26 16.47 -4.21 8.01
CA ILE A 26 17.10 -4.34 6.70
C ILE A 26 17.31 -2.95 6.12
N GLN A 27 18.55 -2.63 5.75
CA GLN A 27 18.93 -1.35 5.14
C GLN A 27 19.06 -1.50 3.61
N ILE A 28 17.93 -1.61 2.94
CA ILE A 28 17.85 -1.62 1.47
C ILE A 28 16.78 -0.61 1.02
N PRO A 29 17.00 0.13 -0.07
CA PRO A 29 15.97 1.00 -0.62
C PRO A 29 14.79 0.18 -1.14
N MET A 30 13.67 0.22 -0.44
CA MET A 30 12.41 -0.40 -0.84
C MET A 30 11.36 0.67 -1.15
N LEU A 31 10.38 0.35 -1.99
CA LEU A 31 9.22 1.21 -2.16
C LEU A 31 8.46 1.28 -0.83
N GLU A 32 8.08 2.49 -0.44
CA GLU A 32 7.31 2.67 0.78
C GLU A 32 5.85 2.32 0.54
N ILE A 33 5.53 1.07 0.84
CA ILE A 33 4.18 0.53 0.76
C ILE A 33 3.80 0.04 2.15
N ASN A 34 2.70 0.55 2.69
CA ASN A 34 2.16 0.07 3.95
C ASN A 34 1.06 -0.95 3.67
N THR A 35 1.33 -2.20 3.98
CA THR A 35 0.40 -3.31 3.80
C THR A 35 -0.28 -3.63 5.12
N ILE A 36 -1.60 -3.72 5.11
CA ILE A 36 -2.38 -4.16 6.27
C ILE A 36 -3.20 -5.40 5.93
N ALA A 37 -3.34 -6.28 6.88
CA ALA A 37 -4.18 -7.47 6.80
C ALA A 37 -5.66 -7.10 7.00
N SER A 38 -6.19 -6.25 6.12
CA SER A 38 -7.59 -5.84 6.09
C SER A 38 -8.06 -5.80 4.65
N GLY A 39 -8.92 -6.72 4.27
CA GLY A 39 -9.46 -6.84 2.92
C GLY A 39 -10.78 -7.59 2.90
N GLY A 40 -11.32 -7.85 1.72
CA GLY A 40 -12.62 -8.52 1.58
C GLY A 40 -12.70 -9.90 2.25
N GLY A 41 -11.57 -10.61 2.35
CA GLY A 41 -11.49 -11.92 3.00
C GLY A 41 -11.25 -11.88 4.52
N SER A 42 -11.03 -10.72 5.13
CA SER A 42 -10.79 -10.61 6.58
C SER A 42 -11.99 -11.11 7.37
N LEU A 43 -11.72 -11.95 8.38
CA LEU A 43 -12.76 -12.60 9.18
C LEU A 43 -13.48 -11.58 10.07
N LEU A 44 -14.80 -11.73 10.16
CA LEU A 44 -15.63 -11.04 11.12
C LEU A 44 -15.74 -11.88 12.38
N THR A 45 -15.17 -11.41 13.46
CA THR A 45 -15.11 -12.13 14.74
C THR A 45 -15.59 -11.21 15.88
N HIS A 46 -15.59 -11.71 17.08
CA HIS A 46 -15.85 -10.92 18.27
C HIS A 46 -14.91 -11.33 19.41
N GLU A 47 -14.59 -10.38 20.25
CA GLU A 47 -13.80 -10.58 21.46
C GLU A 47 -14.52 -9.92 22.62
N THR A 48 -14.83 -10.66 23.67
CA THR A 48 -15.55 -10.15 24.85
C THR A 48 -16.80 -9.32 24.51
N GLY A 49 -17.58 -9.77 23.52
CA GLY A 49 -18.80 -9.09 23.05
C GLY A 49 -18.57 -7.89 22.11
N ARG A 50 -17.32 -7.54 21.76
CA ARG A 50 -17.01 -6.47 20.81
C ARG A 50 -16.78 -7.04 19.43
N LEU A 51 -17.29 -6.36 18.41
CA LEU A 51 -17.03 -6.71 17.02
C LEU A 51 -15.56 -6.48 16.66
N VAL A 52 -14.94 -7.44 15.98
CA VAL A 52 -13.52 -7.38 15.58
C VAL A 52 -13.38 -7.84 14.14
N VAL A 53 -12.67 -7.07 13.32
CA VAL A 53 -12.19 -7.51 12.01
C VAL A 53 -10.79 -8.09 12.20
N SER A 54 -10.66 -9.39 12.04
CA SER A 54 -9.41 -10.11 12.24
C SER A 54 -8.39 -9.82 11.14
N GLU A 55 -7.11 -9.97 11.45
CA GLU A 55 -6.03 -10.00 10.47
C GLU A 55 -6.00 -11.31 9.66
N GLN A 56 -6.65 -12.35 10.16
CA GLN A 56 -6.82 -13.60 9.44
C GLN A 56 -7.78 -13.44 8.28
N SER A 57 -7.55 -14.20 7.21
CA SER A 57 -8.38 -14.21 6.01
C SER A 57 -8.92 -15.59 5.72
N ALA A 58 -10.17 -15.64 5.25
CA ALA A 58 -10.78 -16.87 4.72
C ALA A 58 -10.12 -17.33 3.39
N GLY A 59 -9.27 -16.53 2.81
CA GLY A 59 -8.62 -16.82 1.53
C GLY A 59 -9.62 -16.95 0.38
N SER A 60 -9.22 -17.71 -0.64
CA SER A 60 -10.09 -18.07 -1.77
C SER A 60 -10.89 -19.35 -1.51
N PHE A 61 -10.37 -20.21 -0.63
CA PHE A 61 -11.02 -21.46 -0.19
C PHE A 61 -10.79 -21.63 1.33
N PRO A 62 -11.86 -21.89 2.11
CA PRO A 62 -13.27 -21.92 1.69
C PRO A 62 -13.82 -20.55 1.27
N GLY A 63 -13.10 -19.44 1.55
CA GLY A 63 -13.51 -18.09 1.22
C GLY A 63 -14.64 -17.54 2.09
N PRO A 64 -15.21 -16.39 1.75
CA PRO A 64 -16.38 -15.80 2.37
C PRO A 64 -17.57 -16.77 2.48
N ALA A 65 -18.42 -16.60 3.48
CA ALA A 65 -19.63 -17.42 3.65
C ALA A 65 -20.51 -17.42 2.40
N CYS A 66 -20.63 -16.28 1.72
CA CYS A 66 -21.40 -16.12 0.50
C CYS A 66 -20.90 -16.95 -0.68
N TYR A 67 -19.66 -17.48 -0.64
CA TYR A 67 -19.14 -18.39 -1.67
C TYR A 67 -19.75 -19.77 -1.60
N ASN A 68 -20.48 -20.08 -0.51
CA ASN A 68 -21.19 -21.35 -0.33
C ASN A 68 -20.28 -22.59 -0.32
N LEU A 69 -19.10 -22.45 0.29
CA LEU A 69 -18.11 -23.51 0.45
C LEU A 69 -17.80 -23.80 1.94
N GLY A 70 -18.70 -23.40 2.84
CA GLY A 70 -18.55 -23.61 4.29
C GLY A 70 -17.71 -22.55 4.98
N GLY A 71 -17.34 -21.46 4.32
CA GLY A 71 -16.52 -20.38 4.86
C GLY A 71 -17.17 -19.58 5.99
N PRO A 72 -16.34 -18.83 6.76
CA PRO A 72 -16.79 -17.94 7.82
C PRO A 72 -17.36 -16.63 7.27
N LEU A 73 -17.93 -15.79 8.16
CA LEU A 73 -18.28 -14.41 7.83
C LEU A 73 -17.02 -13.57 7.58
N THR A 74 -17.08 -12.74 6.55
CA THR A 74 -15.98 -11.85 6.15
C THR A 74 -16.49 -10.46 5.79
N VAL A 75 -15.56 -9.52 5.58
CA VAL A 75 -15.88 -8.17 5.07
C VAL A 75 -16.67 -8.21 3.75
N THR A 76 -16.43 -9.21 2.88
CA THR A 76 -17.22 -9.42 1.65
C THR A 76 -18.67 -9.73 1.99
N ASP A 77 -18.93 -10.53 3.03
CA ASP A 77 -20.28 -10.86 3.47
C ASP A 77 -21.01 -9.63 4.02
N ALA A 78 -20.33 -8.79 4.79
CA ALA A 78 -20.89 -7.53 5.27
C ALA A 78 -21.26 -6.59 4.10
N ASN A 79 -20.36 -6.45 3.12
CA ASN A 79 -20.64 -5.66 1.92
C ASN A 79 -21.82 -6.22 1.10
N LEU A 80 -22.02 -7.53 1.09
CA LEU A 80 -23.15 -8.18 0.43
C LEU A 80 -24.48 -7.90 1.17
N ILE A 81 -24.48 -7.91 2.51
CA ILE A 81 -25.65 -7.54 3.33
C ILE A 81 -26.05 -6.09 3.07
N LEU A 82 -25.07 -5.18 3.10
CA LEU A 82 -25.26 -3.73 2.88
C LEU A 82 -25.57 -3.37 1.41
N GLY A 83 -25.59 -4.34 0.50
CA GLY A 83 -25.90 -4.10 -0.91
C GLY A 83 -24.80 -3.39 -1.70
N LYS A 84 -23.61 -3.22 -1.13
CA LYS A 84 -22.42 -2.67 -1.85
C LYS A 84 -21.92 -3.63 -2.93
N ILE A 85 -22.23 -4.91 -2.81
CA ILE A 85 -22.01 -5.94 -3.83
C ILE A 85 -23.36 -6.35 -4.42
N SER A 86 -23.54 -6.14 -5.73
CA SER A 86 -24.74 -6.57 -6.45
C SER A 86 -24.63 -8.05 -6.83
N ASN A 87 -25.41 -8.90 -6.18
CA ASN A 87 -25.45 -10.33 -6.51
C ASN A 87 -25.92 -10.61 -7.96
N LYS A 88 -26.74 -9.70 -8.54
CA LYS A 88 -27.27 -9.86 -9.90
C LYS A 88 -26.18 -9.75 -10.97
N ASN A 89 -25.21 -8.87 -10.73
CA ASN A 89 -24.17 -8.52 -11.69
C ASN A 89 -22.82 -9.20 -11.38
N PHE A 90 -22.76 -10.02 -10.31
CA PHE A 90 -21.53 -10.69 -9.93
C PHE A 90 -21.35 -11.99 -10.75
N PRO A 91 -20.11 -12.37 -11.09
CA PRO A 91 -19.85 -13.59 -11.85
C PRO A 91 -20.40 -14.84 -11.17
N LYS A 92 -20.93 -15.78 -11.95
CA LYS A 92 -21.42 -17.06 -11.45
C LYS A 92 -20.29 -18.10 -11.41
N VAL A 93 -19.33 -17.90 -10.51
CA VAL A 93 -18.12 -18.74 -10.39
C VAL A 93 -17.98 -19.42 -9.02
N PHE A 94 -19.02 -19.34 -8.18
CA PHE A 94 -18.99 -19.82 -6.79
C PHE A 94 -19.71 -21.14 -6.59
N GLY A 95 -19.68 -21.64 -5.34
CA GLY A 95 -20.26 -22.92 -4.93
C GLY A 95 -19.43 -24.12 -5.38
N HIS A 96 -19.77 -25.30 -4.90
CA HIS A 96 -19.02 -26.54 -5.14
C HIS A 96 -18.79 -26.88 -6.63
N LYS A 97 -19.70 -26.46 -7.51
CA LYS A 97 -19.59 -26.68 -8.95
C LYS A 97 -18.99 -25.50 -9.72
N GLY A 98 -18.61 -24.41 -9.05
CA GLY A 98 -18.07 -23.21 -9.70
C GLY A 98 -19.04 -22.52 -10.68
N LYS A 99 -20.35 -22.68 -10.51
CA LYS A 99 -21.38 -22.15 -11.44
C LYS A 99 -22.51 -21.40 -10.72
N SER A 100 -22.34 -21.07 -9.44
CA SER A 100 -23.33 -20.40 -8.63
C SER A 100 -23.00 -18.92 -8.44
N SER A 101 -24.03 -18.08 -8.25
CA SER A 101 -23.88 -16.72 -7.76
C SER A 101 -23.53 -16.72 -6.27
N LEU A 102 -23.17 -15.56 -5.72
CA LEU A 102 -23.03 -15.38 -4.28
C LEU A 102 -24.32 -15.79 -3.55
N ASN A 103 -24.19 -16.49 -2.45
CA ASN A 103 -25.34 -16.98 -1.67
C ASN A 103 -25.68 -16.04 -0.51
N LYS A 104 -26.50 -15.01 -0.77
CA LYS A 104 -26.93 -14.05 0.26
C LYS A 104 -27.70 -14.73 1.41
N LYS A 105 -28.43 -15.83 1.15
CA LYS A 105 -29.22 -16.53 2.18
C LYS A 105 -28.31 -17.10 3.29
N ILE A 106 -27.18 -17.69 2.91
CA ILE A 106 -26.21 -18.23 3.88
C ILE A 106 -25.60 -17.09 4.69
N THR A 107 -25.26 -15.99 4.05
CA THR A 107 -24.73 -14.81 4.74
C THR A 107 -25.72 -14.28 5.77
N VAL A 108 -26.99 -14.09 5.39
CA VAL A 108 -28.06 -13.67 6.32
C VAL A 108 -28.17 -14.64 7.50
N LYS A 109 -28.22 -15.94 7.24
CA LYS A 109 -28.31 -16.96 8.29
C LYS A 109 -27.14 -16.85 9.29
N LYS A 110 -25.91 -16.73 8.79
CA LYS A 110 -24.72 -16.61 9.66
C LYS A 110 -24.68 -15.29 10.46
N PHE A 111 -25.17 -14.19 9.90
CA PHE A 111 -25.32 -12.95 10.65
C PHE A 111 -26.41 -13.05 11.73
N GLN A 112 -27.50 -13.79 11.47
CA GLN A 112 -28.51 -14.06 12.49
C GLN A 112 -27.94 -14.91 13.62
N GLU A 113 -27.21 -16.00 13.31
CA GLU A 113 -26.51 -16.82 14.30
C GLU A 113 -25.57 -15.96 15.15
N LEU A 114 -24.73 -15.11 14.54
CA LEU A 114 -23.84 -14.19 15.25
C LEU A 114 -24.61 -13.23 16.18
N LYS A 115 -25.74 -12.67 15.69
CA LYS A 115 -26.59 -11.77 16.47
C LYS A 115 -27.17 -12.48 17.70
N GLU A 116 -27.62 -13.70 17.56
CA GLU A 116 -28.18 -14.53 18.65
C GLU A 116 -27.09 -14.87 19.68
N ASP A 117 -25.93 -15.34 19.22
CA ASP A 117 -24.78 -15.69 20.07
C ASP A 117 -24.31 -14.52 20.93
N LEU A 118 -24.28 -13.34 20.36
CA LEU A 118 -23.86 -12.09 21.05
C LEU A 118 -25.02 -11.38 21.77
N LYS A 119 -26.25 -11.88 21.64
CA LYS A 119 -27.47 -11.26 22.21
C LYS A 119 -27.64 -9.79 21.84
N LEU A 120 -27.32 -9.44 20.58
CA LEU A 120 -27.39 -8.07 20.10
C LEU A 120 -28.84 -7.68 19.78
N SER A 121 -29.23 -6.46 20.15
CA SER A 121 -30.54 -5.89 19.76
C SER A 121 -30.57 -5.29 18.37
N MET A 122 -29.38 -5.03 17.78
CA MET A 122 -29.18 -4.41 16.45
C MET A 122 -29.70 -5.31 15.34
N SER A 123 -30.04 -4.71 14.18
CA SER A 123 -30.31 -5.44 12.93
C SER A 123 -29.03 -6.07 12.36
N ILE A 124 -29.16 -7.02 11.46
CA ILE A 124 -27.97 -7.60 10.79
C ILE A 124 -27.28 -6.60 9.90
N GLU A 125 -27.98 -5.61 9.36
CA GLU A 125 -27.45 -4.51 8.59
C GLU A 125 -26.59 -3.56 9.48
N GLU A 126 -27.06 -3.24 10.68
CA GLU A 126 -26.29 -2.43 11.63
C GLU A 126 -25.03 -3.17 12.13
N ILE A 127 -25.12 -4.49 12.35
CA ILE A 127 -23.94 -5.30 12.69
C ILE A 127 -22.94 -5.33 11.52
N ALA A 128 -23.42 -5.51 10.29
CA ALA A 128 -22.57 -5.49 9.11
C ALA A 128 -21.90 -4.13 8.91
N ASP A 129 -22.63 -3.04 9.11
CA ASP A 129 -22.10 -1.68 9.04
C ASP A 129 -21.03 -1.42 10.11
N GLY A 130 -21.27 -1.88 11.33
CA GLY A 130 -20.27 -1.83 12.42
C GLY A 130 -18.95 -2.50 12.04
N TYR A 131 -19.00 -3.68 11.42
CA TYR A 131 -17.78 -4.34 10.93
C TYR A 131 -17.10 -3.57 9.79
N ILE A 132 -17.89 -3.01 8.88
CA ILE A 132 -17.33 -2.18 7.79
C ILE A 132 -16.63 -0.96 8.37
N ASN A 133 -17.22 -0.28 9.34
CA ASN A 133 -16.60 0.88 9.98
C ASN A 133 -15.27 0.53 10.66
N ILE A 134 -15.16 -0.62 11.31
CA ILE A 134 -13.91 -1.12 11.88
C ILE A 134 -12.87 -1.38 10.78
N ALA A 135 -13.26 -1.99 9.68
CA ALA A 135 -12.35 -2.23 8.56
C ALA A 135 -11.86 -0.92 7.92
N ILE A 136 -12.75 0.05 7.74
CA ILE A 136 -12.45 1.37 7.22
C ILE A 136 -11.50 2.13 8.14
N GLU A 137 -11.71 2.07 9.45
CA GLU A 137 -10.80 2.72 10.40
C GLU A 137 -9.39 2.14 10.33
N LYS A 138 -9.24 0.82 10.28
CA LYS A 138 -7.93 0.17 10.07
C LYS A 138 -7.24 0.65 8.78
N MET A 139 -7.97 0.72 7.67
CA MET A 139 -7.45 1.22 6.41
C MET A 139 -7.09 2.71 6.48
N THR A 140 -7.91 3.52 7.15
CA THR A 140 -7.68 4.96 7.38
C THR A 140 -6.38 5.18 8.15
N GLN A 141 -6.14 4.42 9.22
CA GLN A 141 -4.90 4.50 10.00
C GLN A 141 -3.67 4.12 9.16
N ALA A 142 -3.79 3.12 8.29
CA ALA A 142 -2.72 2.74 7.38
C ALA A 142 -2.35 3.87 6.41
N ILE A 143 -3.34 4.60 5.89
CA ILE A 143 -3.12 5.76 5.01
C ILE A 143 -2.47 6.90 5.80
N LYS A 144 -2.99 7.21 7.00
CA LYS A 144 -2.43 8.27 7.85
C LYS A 144 -0.97 8.01 8.20
N LYS A 145 -0.57 6.76 8.43
CA LYS A 145 0.80 6.38 8.75
C LYS A 145 1.81 6.80 7.68
N ILE A 146 1.45 6.70 6.40
CA ILE A 146 2.35 7.06 5.28
C ILE A 146 2.11 8.47 4.73
N SER A 147 1.16 9.20 5.27
CA SER A 147 0.78 10.53 4.79
C SER A 147 0.79 11.57 5.91
N VAL A 148 -0.27 11.68 6.68
CA VAL A 148 -0.43 12.70 7.73
C VAL A 148 0.69 12.65 8.76
N ASN A 149 1.08 11.45 9.21
CA ASN A 149 2.16 11.28 10.18
C ASN A 149 3.53 11.72 9.64
N LYS A 150 3.65 11.89 8.31
CA LYS A 150 4.82 12.45 7.64
C LYS A 150 4.68 13.93 7.28
N GLY A 151 3.62 14.57 7.72
CA GLY A 151 3.37 15.99 7.50
C GLY A 151 2.71 16.33 6.16
N HIS A 152 2.17 15.35 5.43
CA HIS A 152 1.43 15.63 4.20
C HIS A 152 0.02 16.10 4.52
N ASN A 153 -0.37 17.24 3.92
CA ASN A 153 -1.75 17.72 3.98
C ASN A 153 -2.58 17.04 2.88
N LEU A 154 -3.58 16.27 3.29
CA LEU A 154 -4.41 15.46 2.39
C LEU A 154 -5.43 16.27 1.57
N ASP A 155 -5.68 17.54 1.87
CA ASP A 155 -6.64 18.38 1.13
C ASP A 155 -6.33 18.47 -0.37
N ASN A 156 -5.06 18.36 -0.74
CA ASN A 156 -4.60 18.44 -2.12
C ASN A 156 -4.43 17.07 -2.80
N TYR A 157 -4.79 16.00 -2.12
CA TYR A 157 -4.65 14.65 -2.64
C TYR A 157 -5.94 14.07 -3.19
N ALA A 158 -5.82 13.03 -3.95
CA ALA A 158 -6.91 12.17 -4.38
C ALA A 158 -6.61 10.72 -3.99
N ILE A 159 -7.63 9.94 -3.68
CA ILE A 159 -7.49 8.50 -3.52
C ILE A 159 -7.55 7.85 -4.89
N ALA A 160 -6.47 7.22 -5.34
CA ALA A 160 -6.49 6.32 -6.48
C ALA A 160 -6.87 4.91 -5.99
N SER A 161 -8.14 4.53 -6.20
CA SER A 161 -8.64 3.23 -5.75
C SER A 161 -8.58 2.21 -6.87
N PHE A 162 -7.93 1.07 -6.58
CA PHE A 162 -7.82 -0.04 -7.53
C PHE A 162 -7.78 -1.39 -6.80
N GLY A 163 -7.80 -2.49 -7.59
CA GLY A 163 -8.02 -3.83 -7.07
C GLY A 163 -9.49 -4.23 -7.05
N GLY A 164 -9.76 -5.52 -6.93
CA GLY A 164 -11.13 -6.06 -7.07
C GLY A 164 -12.13 -5.60 -6.01
N ALA A 165 -11.67 -5.20 -4.82
CA ALA A 165 -12.52 -4.78 -3.71
C ALA A 165 -12.38 -3.28 -3.35
N GLY A 166 -11.39 -2.58 -3.89
CA GLY A 166 -11.07 -1.20 -3.49
C GLY A 166 -12.24 -0.23 -3.59
N GLY A 167 -13.02 -0.30 -4.66
CA GLY A 167 -14.17 0.58 -4.88
C GLY A 167 -15.27 0.47 -3.82
N GLN A 168 -15.36 -0.64 -3.08
CA GLN A 168 -16.37 -0.84 -2.03
C GLN A 168 -16.13 0.03 -0.80
N HIS A 169 -14.88 0.49 -0.62
CA HIS A 169 -14.42 1.21 0.58
C HIS A 169 -13.99 2.65 0.28
N ALA A 170 -13.73 2.98 -0.98
CA ALA A 170 -13.10 4.23 -1.39
C ALA A 170 -13.83 5.49 -0.90
N CYS A 171 -15.17 5.51 -0.94
CA CYS A 171 -15.95 6.67 -0.49
C CYS A 171 -15.84 6.90 1.02
N LEU A 172 -16.00 5.84 1.82
CA LEU A 172 -15.87 5.93 3.27
C LEU A 172 -14.45 6.31 3.72
N LEU A 173 -13.43 5.79 3.01
CA LEU A 173 -12.05 6.18 3.25
C LEU A 173 -11.81 7.65 2.93
N ALA A 174 -12.33 8.13 1.81
CA ALA A 174 -12.21 9.53 1.41
C ALA A 174 -12.88 10.45 2.44
N GLU A 175 -14.07 10.10 2.91
CA GLU A 175 -14.81 10.83 3.94
C GLU A 175 -14.02 10.89 5.25
N ASN A 176 -13.50 9.76 5.76
CA ASN A 176 -12.72 9.71 6.99
C ASN A 176 -11.37 10.46 6.91
N LEU A 177 -10.85 10.65 5.70
CA LEU A 177 -9.58 11.35 5.46
C LEU A 177 -9.78 12.83 5.07
N GLY A 178 -11.03 13.28 4.86
CA GLY A 178 -11.33 14.61 4.35
C GLY A 178 -10.93 14.81 2.88
N ILE A 179 -10.77 13.73 2.12
CA ILE A 179 -10.37 13.78 0.70
C ILE A 179 -11.62 13.87 -0.19
N ASN A 180 -11.69 14.88 -1.04
CA ASN A 180 -12.84 15.14 -1.89
C ASN A 180 -12.76 14.51 -3.30
N LYS A 181 -11.67 13.85 -3.62
CA LYS A 181 -11.43 13.30 -4.96
C LYS A 181 -11.07 11.82 -4.90
N ILE A 182 -11.78 11.02 -5.68
CA ILE A 182 -11.50 9.59 -5.84
C ILE A 182 -11.30 9.31 -7.32
N LEU A 183 -10.17 8.68 -7.66
CA LEU A 183 -9.84 8.24 -9.01
C LEU A 183 -10.09 6.74 -9.11
N ILE A 184 -10.95 6.34 -10.04
CA ILE A 184 -11.22 4.93 -10.34
C ILE A 184 -10.96 4.71 -11.81
N HIS A 185 -9.96 3.89 -12.12
CA HIS A 185 -9.64 3.54 -13.49
C HIS A 185 -10.61 2.47 -14.01
N PRO A 186 -11.06 2.52 -15.29
CA PRO A 186 -11.92 1.48 -15.87
C PRO A 186 -11.37 0.06 -15.73
N LEU A 187 -10.04 -0.09 -15.79
CA LEU A 187 -9.32 -1.35 -15.57
C LEU A 187 -8.86 -1.50 -14.11
N GLY A 188 -9.53 -0.90 -13.15
CA GLY A 188 -9.10 -0.87 -11.73
C GLY A 188 -8.78 -2.25 -11.15
N SER A 189 -9.53 -3.29 -11.50
CA SER A 189 -9.27 -4.66 -11.04
C SER A 189 -7.97 -5.27 -11.58
N PHE A 190 -7.44 -4.74 -12.68
CA PHE A 190 -6.23 -5.21 -13.37
C PHE A 190 -5.14 -4.13 -13.42
N LEU A 191 -5.27 -3.05 -12.66
CA LEU A 191 -4.41 -1.87 -12.79
C LEU A 191 -2.94 -2.20 -12.51
N SER A 192 -2.65 -3.14 -11.61
CA SER A 192 -1.27 -3.58 -11.34
C SER A 192 -0.65 -4.25 -12.57
N ALA A 193 -1.37 -5.15 -13.23
CA ALA A 193 -0.90 -5.80 -14.47
C ALA A 193 -0.78 -4.79 -15.62
N TYR A 194 -1.73 -3.87 -15.74
CA TYR A 194 -1.69 -2.76 -16.69
C TYR A 194 -0.43 -1.89 -16.47
N GLY A 195 -0.15 -1.51 -15.23
CA GLY A 195 1.03 -0.73 -14.87
C GLY A 195 2.35 -1.45 -15.18
N ILE A 196 2.42 -2.76 -14.96
CA ILE A 196 3.59 -3.57 -15.36
C ILE A 196 3.80 -3.52 -16.87
N GLY A 197 2.73 -3.62 -17.66
CA GLY A 197 2.81 -3.55 -19.12
C GLY A 197 3.34 -2.22 -19.67
N PHE A 198 3.16 -1.13 -18.92
CA PHE A 198 3.66 0.21 -19.29
C PHE A 198 4.95 0.59 -18.55
N SER A 199 5.45 -0.25 -17.65
CA SER A 199 6.68 0.05 -16.93
C SER A 199 7.89 -0.09 -17.85
N SER A 200 8.78 0.88 -17.79
CA SER A 200 10.07 0.80 -18.45
C SER A 200 10.97 -0.23 -17.78
N ILE A 201 11.81 -0.91 -18.54
CA ILE A 201 12.88 -1.74 -17.99
C ILE A 201 13.83 -0.82 -17.22
N LYS A 202 14.11 -1.15 -15.96
CA LYS A 202 15.00 -0.39 -15.09
C LYS A 202 16.13 -1.28 -14.61
N TYR A 203 17.34 -0.76 -14.71
CA TYR A 203 18.51 -1.31 -14.06
C TYR A 203 18.88 -0.39 -12.90
N THR A 204 18.90 -0.92 -11.71
CA THR A 204 19.31 -0.18 -10.51
C THR A 204 20.60 -0.78 -9.99
N GLU A 205 21.60 0.06 -9.78
CA GLU A 205 22.85 -0.32 -9.12
C GLU A 205 23.02 0.58 -7.90
N GLN A 206 23.45 0.00 -6.81
CA GLN A 206 23.77 0.72 -5.58
C GLN A 206 25.22 0.42 -5.22
N LYS A 207 25.95 1.45 -4.85
CA LYS A 207 27.35 1.33 -4.46
C LYS A 207 27.65 2.15 -3.21
N SER A 208 28.27 1.51 -2.26
CA SER A 208 28.73 2.16 -1.03
C SER A 208 30.13 2.73 -1.25
N ILE A 209 30.34 4.02 -0.97
CA ILE A 209 31.62 4.69 -1.15
C ILE A 209 32.33 4.90 0.19
N LEU A 210 31.57 5.09 1.28
CA LEU A 210 32.03 5.21 2.67
C LEU A 210 33.30 6.06 2.83
N CYS A 211 33.21 7.34 2.50
CA CYS A 211 34.29 8.29 2.66
C CYS A 211 33.75 9.65 3.09
N GLU A 212 34.60 10.46 3.70
CA GLU A 212 34.26 11.86 4.01
C GLU A 212 34.04 12.66 2.72
N LEU A 213 33.08 13.59 2.79
CA LEU A 213 32.77 14.45 1.66
C LEU A 213 33.83 15.57 1.52
N ASN A 214 34.65 15.46 0.50
CA ASN A 214 35.68 16.43 0.13
C ASN A 214 35.94 16.40 -1.39
N ASP A 215 36.77 17.22 -1.92
CA ASP A 215 37.06 17.29 -3.36
C ASP A 215 37.62 16.00 -3.93
N HIS A 216 38.35 15.22 -3.13
CA HIS A 216 38.89 13.94 -3.56
C HIS A 216 37.77 12.88 -3.67
N SER A 217 36.89 12.83 -2.68
CA SER A 217 35.74 11.90 -2.69
C SER A 217 34.74 12.25 -3.79
N TYR A 218 34.60 13.54 -4.12
CA TYR A 218 33.79 14.00 -5.25
C TYR A 218 34.32 13.49 -6.59
N LYS A 219 35.64 13.57 -6.82
CA LYS A 219 36.25 12.98 -8.02
C LYS A 219 36.05 11.47 -8.12
N ARG A 220 36.20 10.79 -6.98
CA ARG A 220 35.94 9.34 -6.88
C ARG A 220 34.49 9.00 -7.19
N LEU A 221 33.53 9.75 -6.63
CA LEU A 221 32.11 9.60 -6.90
C LEU A 221 31.79 9.72 -8.39
N ASN A 222 32.28 10.77 -9.05
CA ASN A 222 32.09 10.98 -10.49
C ASN A 222 32.63 9.81 -11.33
N ASN A 223 33.78 9.28 -10.95
CA ASN A 223 34.36 8.13 -11.65
C ASN A 223 33.52 6.87 -11.48
N GLU A 224 33.04 6.61 -10.26
CA GLU A 224 32.16 5.48 -9.97
C GLU A 224 30.81 5.57 -10.70
N ILE A 225 30.23 6.76 -10.76
CA ILE A 225 29.02 7.02 -11.55
C ILE A 225 29.25 6.66 -13.01
N ARG A 226 30.31 7.16 -13.61
CA ARG A 226 30.64 6.89 -15.02
C ARG A 226 30.88 5.42 -15.31
N LEU A 227 31.50 4.69 -14.41
CA LEU A 227 31.71 3.24 -14.52
C LEU A 227 30.38 2.48 -14.45
N SER A 228 29.50 2.87 -13.54
CA SER A 228 28.17 2.26 -13.39
C SER A 228 27.27 2.56 -14.59
N GLU A 229 27.29 3.78 -15.10
CA GLU A 229 26.54 4.13 -16.32
C GLU A 229 27.00 3.31 -17.52
N ASN A 230 28.31 3.23 -17.77
CA ASN A 230 28.85 2.41 -18.86
C ASN A 230 28.48 0.94 -18.75
N LYS A 231 28.54 0.38 -17.54
CA LYS A 231 28.15 -1.02 -17.27
C LYS A 231 26.66 -1.24 -17.52
N ASN A 232 25.81 -0.31 -17.13
CA ASN A 232 24.36 -0.41 -17.32
C ASN A 232 23.97 -0.19 -18.77
N LEU A 233 24.64 0.68 -19.50
CA LEU A 233 24.49 0.86 -20.94
C LEU A 233 24.69 -0.44 -21.73
N LEU A 234 25.70 -1.23 -21.36
CA LEU A 234 25.95 -2.53 -21.97
C LEU A 234 24.78 -3.53 -21.77
N LYS A 235 24.02 -3.38 -20.68
CA LYS A 235 22.84 -4.22 -20.38
C LYS A 235 21.57 -3.76 -21.08
N ILE A 236 21.42 -2.45 -21.31
CA ILE A 236 20.23 -1.85 -21.91
C ILE A 236 20.29 -1.92 -23.43
N GLY A 237 21.50 -2.00 -24.01
CA GLY A 237 21.70 -1.88 -25.45
C GLY A 237 21.63 -0.43 -25.94
N ASN A 238 21.59 -0.22 -27.27
CA ASN A 238 21.57 1.11 -27.88
C ASN A 238 20.21 1.81 -27.90
N ASN A 239 19.36 1.58 -26.90
CA ASN A 239 18.06 2.24 -26.81
C ASN A 239 18.19 3.56 -26.06
N ASP A 240 17.29 4.50 -26.35
CA ASP A 240 17.15 5.74 -25.56
C ASP A 240 16.92 5.40 -24.10
N TYR A 241 17.78 5.90 -23.22
CA TYR A 241 17.69 5.69 -21.79
C TYR A 241 17.73 7.02 -21.04
N ARG A 242 17.20 6.99 -19.82
CA ARG A 242 17.33 8.07 -18.84
C ARG A 242 18.06 7.53 -17.62
N SER A 243 19.11 8.23 -17.21
CA SER A 243 19.84 7.94 -15.98
C SER A 243 19.35 8.87 -14.88
N ASN A 244 18.97 8.31 -13.73
CA ASN A 244 18.67 9.06 -12.52
C ASN A 244 19.64 8.60 -11.43
N ILE A 245 20.42 9.53 -10.92
CA ILE A 245 21.46 9.25 -9.93
C ILE A 245 21.06 9.96 -8.63
N SER A 246 21.09 9.22 -7.53
CA SER A 246 20.89 9.76 -6.19
C SER A 246 22.10 9.46 -5.33
N VAL A 247 22.59 10.46 -4.64
CA VAL A 247 23.69 10.33 -3.67
C VAL A 247 23.14 10.43 -2.26
N TYR A 248 23.55 9.50 -1.42
CA TYR A 248 23.12 9.44 -0.03
C TYR A 248 24.27 9.87 0.88
N ILE A 249 24.03 10.93 1.64
CA ILE A 249 25.02 11.54 2.52
C ILE A 249 24.44 11.56 3.93
N LYS A 250 25.27 11.25 4.92
CA LYS A 250 24.88 11.34 6.33
C LYS A 250 25.95 12.08 7.13
N TYR A 251 25.55 12.67 8.23
CA TYR A 251 26.51 13.12 9.24
C TYR A 251 27.20 11.91 9.89
N GLN A 252 28.41 12.07 10.40
CA GLN A 252 29.20 10.99 10.96
C GLN A 252 28.46 10.25 12.07
N ASP A 253 27.74 10.95 12.91
CA ASP A 253 27.00 10.42 14.06
C ASP A 253 25.49 10.21 13.79
N SER A 254 25.06 10.38 12.54
CA SER A 254 23.67 10.19 12.15
C SER A 254 23.45 8.82 11.51
N GLU A 255 22.37 8.17 11.87
CA GLU A 255 21.95 6.92 11.20
C GLU A 255 21.18 7.20 9.90
N MET A 256 20.50 8.35 9.80
CA MET A 256 19.63 8.66 8.66
C MET A 256 20.38 9.41 7.55
N PRO A 257 20.45 8.83 6.35
CA PRO A 257 21.05 9.52 5.20
C PRO A 257 20.07 10.50 4.57
N ILE A 258 20.61 11.59 4.05
CA ILE A 258 19.90 12.57 3.22
C ILE A 258 20.11 12.18 1.75
N SER A 259 19.02 12.01 1.01
CA SER A 259 19.08 11.75 -0.44
C SER A 259 19.15 13.03 -1.23
N ILE A 260 20.13 13.14 -2.11
CA ILE A 260 20.34 14.29 -2.99
C ILE A 260 20.33 13.78 -4.43
N GLU A 261 19.53 14.39 -5.29
CA GLU A 261 19.58 14.10 -6.73
C GLU A 261 20.89 14.64 -7.31
N TYR A 262 21.65 13.76 -7.96
CA TYR A 262 22.89 14.14 -8.61
C TYR A 262 22.56 14.85 -9.92
N SER A 263 22.75 16.17 -9.94
CA SER A 263 22.89 16.96 -11.15
C SER A 263 24.36 17.28 -11.33
N ASN A 264 24.89 17.29 -12.55
CA ASN A 264 26.30 17.59 -12.86
C ASN A 264 26.77 18.98 -12.39
N ILE A 265 25.96 19.70 -11.61
CA ILE A 265 26.16 21.03 -11.13
C ILE A 265 26.46 21.00 -9.63
N ASN A 266 27.76 21.03 -9.27
CA ASN A 266 28.30 21.46 -7.97
C ASN A 266 27.58 20.89 -6.71
N ILE A 267 27.56 19.57 -6.56
CA ILE A 267 27.04 18.89 -5.34
C ILE A 267 27.57 19.55 -4.06
N MET A 268 28.83 19.99 -4.04
CA MET A 268 29.40 20.66 -2.86
C MET A 268 28.67 21.96 -2.49
N LYS A 269 28.16 22.70 -3.47
CA LYS A 269 27.38 23.93 -3.24
C LYS A 269 25.98 23.62 -2.76
N ASP A 270 25.34 22.60 -3.36
CA ASP A 270 23.98 22.18 -3.03
C ASP A 270 23.94 21.53 -1.65
N ILE A 271 24.98 20.76 -1.27
CA ILE A 271 25.09 20.14 0.05
C ILE A 271 25.26 21.18 1.13
N CYS A 272 26.10 22.19 0.93
CA CYS A 272 26.27 23.30 1.89
C CYS A 272 24.96 24.05 2.12
N CYS A 273 24.12 24.20 1.10
CA CYS A 273 22.80 24.83 1.22
C CYS A 273 21.76 23.96 1.93
N ILE A 274 21.79 22.62 1.73
CA ILE A 274 20.79 21.70 2.29
C ILE A 274 21.15 21.28 3.72
N VAL A 275 22.44 21.07 3.99
CA VAL A 275 22.93 20.53 5.28
C VAL A 275 23.19 21.64 6.29
N GLY A 276 23.20 22.90 5.87
CA GLY A 276 23.54 24.05 6.72
C GLY A 276 24.99 23.97 7.19
N THR A 277 25.73 25.05 7.01
CA THR A 277 27.05 25.18 7.65
C THR A 277 26.84 25.21 9.16
N ARG A 278 27.23 24.15 9.89
CA ARG A 278 27.51 24.35 11.32
C ARG A 278 28.65 25.37 11.39
N PRO A 279 28.49 26.51 12.07
CA PRO A 279 29.63 27.31 12.41
C PRO A 279 30.59 26.43 13.23
N ASN A 280 31.84 26.46 12.87
CA ASN A 280 32.90 25.80 13.62
C ASN A 280 32.74 26.07 15.12
N LEU A 281 32.54 25.02 15.90
CA LEU A 281 32.90 24.98 17.31
C LEU A 281 34.29 24.40 17.44
#